data_3baa9c29cd1e5f86e0a8932d79163591
#
_entry.id   3baa9c29cd1e5f86e0a8932d79163591
#
_cell.length_a   1.000
_cell.length_b   1.000
_cell.length_c   1.000
_cell.angle_alpha   90.00
_cell.angle_beta   90.00
_cell.angle_gamma   90.00
#
_symmetry.space_group_name_H-M   'P 1'
#
loop_
_entity.id
_entity.type
_entity.pdbx_description
1 polymer ?
#
loop_
_entity_poly.entity_id
_entity_poly.type
_entity_poly.pdbx_seq_one_letter_code
_entity_poly.pdbx_strand_id
1 'polypeptide(L)'
;IGLVGSEMCIRDSCLIMDKVKDDIDKALFYVHQTVENGWSRSMLLNFISTDLYERQGKALTNFTKTLPDAMSDLAQELTKDPYNFAFTGITGRYNERLLKNALLNNITRFLIELGTGFAYVGKEYRLEIGETENFIDLLFYNLSLSCYVVVEVKIGKFAFADIGQLGGYVVACNHLLRKEGRDNPTIGLLICKEKDRIQAQYALESSSQPLGISEYDLEKFYPEKVEGTMPTIEEIEAKLRDN
;
A
#
# COMPACT_ATOMS: atom_id res chain seq x y z
N ILE A 1 -5.13 -29.43 -23.33
CA ILE A 1 -4.49 -28.12 -23.02
C ILE A 1 -5.27 -27.54 -21.86
N GLY A 2 -4.69 -27.67 -20.66
CA GLY A 2 -5.32 -27.17 -19.45
C GLY A 2 -5.54 -25.66 -19.51
N LEU A 3 -6.75 -25.24 -19.28
CA LEU A 3 -7.09 -23.88 -18.92
C LEU A 3 -6.33 -23.52 -17.63
N VAL A 4 -5.21 -22.82 -17.75
CA VAL A 4 -4.61 -22.07 -16.65
C VAL A 4 -5.37 -20.74 -16.58
N GLY A 5 -6.64 -20.82 -16.21
CA GLY A 5 -7.36 -19.73 -15.60
C GLY A 5 -7.22 -19.96 -14.10
N SER A 6 -6.89 -18.95 -13.34
CA SER A 6 -6.76 -19.02 -11.90
C SER A 6 -8.10 -19.34 -11.25
N GLU A 7 -8.48 -20.62 -11.29
CA GLU A 7 -9.61 -21.12 -10.49
C GLU A 7 -9.17 -21.01 -9.02
N MET A 8 -9.89 -20.19 -8.27
CA MET A 8 -9.69 -20.11 -6.82
C MET A 8 -9.89 -21.51 -6.22
N CYS A 9 -8.91 -21.96 -5.46
CA CYS A 9 -8.96 -23.27 -4.83
C CYS A 9 -10.18 -23.35 -3.90
N ILE A 10 -10.91 -24.48 -3.88
CA ILE A 10 -12.03 -24.73 -2.96
C ILE A 10 -11.63 -24.41 -1.50
N ARG A 11 -10.38 -24.72 -1.13
CA ARG A 11 -9.85 -24.40 0.23
C ARG A 11 -9.79 -22.92 0.52
N ASP A 12 -9.52 -22.08 -0.49
CA ASP A 12 -9.44 -20.61 -0.30
C ASP A 12 -10.85 -20.02 -0.25
N SER A 13 -11.80 -20.59 -1.01
CA SER A 13 -13.23 -20.24 -0.88
C SER A 13 -13.77 -20.56 0.51
N CYS A 14 -13.49 -21.75 1.04
CA CYS A 14 -13.87 -22.12 2.41
C CYS A 14 -13.22 -21.18 3.44
N LEU A 15 -11.96 -20.82 3.24
CA LEU A 15 -11.26 -19.90 4.12
C LEU A 15 -11.93 -18.53 4.16
N ILE A 16 -12.30 -17.97 3.00
CA ILE A 16 -13.00 -16.68 2.94
C ILE A 16 -14.33 -16.79 3.69
N MET A 17 -15.13 -17.83 3.41
CA MET A 17 -16.41 -18.04 4.08
C MET A 17 -16.27 -18.17 5.61
N ASP A 18 -15.27 -18.89 6.09
CA ASP A 18 -15.02 -19.06 7.52
C ASP A 18 -14.59 -17.76 8.22
N LYS A 19 -13.81 -16.91 7.53
CA LYS A 19 -13.23 -15.71 8.12
C LYS A 19 -14.11 -14.46 7.95
N VAL A 20 -14.82 -14.35 6.84
CA VAL A 20 -15.64 -13.17 6.51
C VAL A 20 -17.11 -13.38 6.91
N LYS A 21 -17.54 -14.64 7.08
CA LYS A 21 -18.88 -15.04 7.51
C LYS A 21 -20.00 -14.38 6.69
N ASP A 22 -20.83 -13.56 7.34
CA ASP A 22 -22.11 -13.08 6.80
C ASP A 22 -22.00 -11.84 5.88
N ASP A 23 -20.79 -11.31 5.66
CA ASP A 23 -20.56 -10.16 4.78
C ASP A 23 -20.26 -10.63 3.35
N ILE A 24 -21.28 -10.69 2.53
CA ILE A 24 -21.19 -11.19 1.15
C ILE A 24 -20.34 -10.27 0.29
N ASP A 25 -20.44 -8.95 0.45
CA ASP A 25 -19.70 -7.98 -0.35
C ASP A 25 -18.20 -8.08 -0.06
N LYS A 26 -17.85 -8.19 1.21
CA LYS A 26 -16.47 -8.42 1.67
C LYS A 26 -15.93 -9.78 1.19
N ALA A 27 -16.75 -10.82 1.21
CA ALA A 27 -16.34 -12.13 0.71
C ALA A 27 -16.07 -12.09 -0.80
N LEU A 28 -16.97 -11.48 -1.59
CA LEU A 28 -16.81 -11.31 -3.03
C LEU A 28 -15.58 -10.46 -3.36
N PHE A 29 -15.32 -9.40 -2.61
CA PHE A 29 -14.10 -8.59 -2.75
C PHE A 29 -12.84 -9.47 -2.65
N TYR A 30 -12.70 -10.29 -1.60
CA TYR A 30 -11.53 -11.16 -1.45
C TYR A 30 -11.45 -12.24 -2.54
N VAL A 31 -12.59 -12.74 -3.03
CA VAL A 31 -12.62 -13.66 -4.18
C VAL A 31 -12.05 -12.97 -5.43
N HIS A 32 -12.57 -11.79 -5.78
CA HIS A 32 -12.11 -11.05 -6.96
C HIS A 32 -10.63 -10.70 -6.86
N GLN A 33 -10.20 -10.12 -5.74
CA GLN A 33 -8.80 -9.76 -5.53
C GLN A 33 -7.86 -10.96 -5.58
N THR A 34 -8.29 -12.13 -5.07
CA THR A 34 -7.48 -13.35 -5.12
C THR A 34 -7.31 -13.85 -6.56
N VAL A 35 -8.38 -13.83 -7.35
CA VAL A 35 -8.36 -14.29 -8.75
C VAL A 35 -7.55 -13.33 -9.62
N GLU A 36 -7.81 -12.03 -9.53
CA GLU A 36 -7.17 -11.02 -10.38
C GLU A 36 -5.66 -10.89 -10.11
N ASN A 37 -5.29 -10.95 -8.83
CA ASN A 37 -3.90 -10.72 -8.42
C ASN A 37 -3.12 -12.03 -8.19
N GLY A 38 -3.74 -13.19 -8.37
CA GLY A 38 -3.10 -14.49 -8.18
C GLY A 38 -2.56 -14.69 -6.77
N TRP A 39 -3.31 -14.25 -5.74
CA TRP A 39 -2.82 -14.31 -4.36
C TRP A 39 -2.64 -15.76 -3.90
N SER A 40 -1.51 -16.00 -3.25
CA SER A 40 -1.32 -17.23 -2.50
C SER A 40 -2.21 -17.23 -1.25
N ARG A 41 -2.48 -18.41 -0.70
CA ARG A 41 -3.25 -18.57 0.54
C ARG A 41 -2.68 -17.73 1.70
N SER A 42 -1.36 -17.63 1.82
CA SER A 42 -0.72 -16.80 2.85
C SER A 42 -0.95 -15.31 2.65
N MET A 43 -0.96 -14.84 1.39
CA MET A 43 -1.29 -13.46 1.07
C MET A 43 -2.76 -13.15 1.36
N LEU A 44 -3.67 -14.04 0.94
CA LEU A 44 -5.10 -13.90 1.23
C LEU A 44 -5.36 -13.82 2.74
N LEU A 45 -4.77 -14.72 3.53
CA LEU A 45 -4.86 -14.69 5.00
C LEU A 45 -4.34 -13.38 5.59
N ASN A 46 -3.19 -12.89 5.10
CA ASN A 46 -2.63 -11.62 5.52
C ASN A 46 -3.60 -10.46 5.24
N PHE A 47 -4.16 -10.39 4.04
CA PHE A 47 -5.08 -9.32 3.67
C PHE A 47 -6.42 -9.38 4.41
N ILE A 48 -6.95 -10.57 4.66
CA ILE A 48 -8.14 -10.73 5.53
C ILE A 48 -7.81 -10.28 6.95
N SER A 49 -6.67 -10.72 7.51
CA SER A 49 -6.27 -10.37 8.88
C SER A 49 -5.91 -8.91 9.10
N THR A 50 -5.52 -8.20 8.04
CA THR A 50 -5.23 -6.76 8.04
C THR A 50 -6.37 -5.91 7.53
N ASP A 51 -7.54 -6.52 7.32
CA ASP A 51 -8.78 -5.87 6.90
C ASP A 51 -8.63 -4.99 5.65
N LEU A 52 -8.04 -5.57 4.59
CA LEU A 52 -7.79 -4.86 3.34
C LEU A 52 -9.07 -4.25 2.76
N TYR A 53 -10.20 -4.94 2.87
CA TYR A 53 -11.50 -4.46 2.37
C TYR A 53 -11.86 -3.06 2.87
N GLU A 54 -11.62 -2.79 4.16
CA GLU A 54 -11.94 -1.50 4.76
C GLU A 54 -10.92 -0.40 4.43
N ARG A 55 -9.71 -0.77 4.00
CA ARG A 55 -8.58 0.15 3.79
C ARG A 55 -8.32 0.49 2.32
N GLN A 56 -8.64 -0.42 1.40
CA GLN A 56 -8.35 -0.24 -0.03
C GLN A 56 -9.20 0.88 -0.63
N GLY A 57 -8.55 1.74 -1.40
CA GLY A 57 -9.19 2.88 -2.05
C GLY A 57 -9.60 4.02 -1.10
N LYS A 58 -9.20 3.98 0.18
CA LYS A 58 -9.68 4.95 1.20
C LYS A 58 -8.79 6.17 1.40
N ALA A 59 -7.63 6.25 0.73
CA ALA A 59 -6.80 7.45 0.79
C ALA A 59 -7.58 8.70 0.36
N LEU A 60 -7.25 9.82 0.99
CA LEU A 60 -7.69 11.11 0.48
C LEU A 60 -6.86 11.47 -0.75
N THR A 61 -7.49 11.71 -1.88
CA THR A 61 -6.81 12.03 -3.15
C THR A 61 -7.49 13.16 -3.90
N ASN A 62 -6.78 13.75 -4.85
CA ASN A 62 -7.34 14.67 -5.84
C ASN A 62 -7.35 14.05 -7.26
N PHE A 63 -7.23 12.73 -7.37
CA PHE A 63 -7.06 12.01 -8.64
C PHE A 63 -8.19 12.28 -9.63
N THR A 64 -9.43 12.34 -9.18
CA THR A 64 -10.59 12.64 -10.02
C THR A 64 -10.52 14.01 -10.71
N LYS A 65 -9.73 14.95 -10.17
CA LYS A 65 -9.54 16.28 -10.74
C LYS A 65 -8.26 16.42 -11.56
N THR A 66 -7.29 15.52 -11.34
CA THR A 66 -5.91 15.66 -11.85
C THR A 66 -5.47 14.56 -12.81
N LEU A 67 -6.22 13.46 -12.88
CA LEU A 67 -5.97 12.33 -13.77
C LEU A 67 -7.15 12.09 -14.72
N PRO A 68 -6.92 11.47 -15.90
CA PRO A 68 -8.01 10.93 -16.72
C PRO A 68 -8.85 9.91 -15.96
N ASP A 69 -10.16 9.82 -16.22
CA ASP A 69 -11.12 9.01 -15.46
C ASP A 69 -10.67 7.56 -15.26
N ALA A 70 -10.30 6.87 -16.34
CA ALA A 70 -9.87 5.46 -16.27
C ALA A 70 -8.60 5.25 -15.42
N MET A 71 -7.70 6.24 -15.38
CA MET A 71 -6.50 6.21 -14.55
C MET A 71 -6.81 6.60 -13.10
N SER A 72 -7.72 7.53 -12.90
CA SER A 72 -8.15 8.02 -11.60
C SER A 72 -8.70 6.89 -10.73
N ASP A 73 -9.64 6.11 -11.27
CA ASP A 73 -10.27 5.01 -10.54
C ASP A 73 -9.24 3.95 -10.14
N LEU A 74 -8.40 3.53 -11.09
CA LEU A 74 -7.35 2.55 -10.83
C LEU A 74 -6.31 3.09 -9.82
N ALA A 75 -5.92 4.35 -9.94
CA ALA A 75 -5.00 4.99 -8.99
C ALA A 75 -5.60 5.05 -7.58
N GLN A 76 -6.91 5.34 -7.46
CA GLN A 76 -7.61 5.34 -6.18
C GLN A 76 -7.63 3.95 -5.56
N GLU A 77 -7.97 2.91 -6.33
CA GLU A 77 -8.02 1.52 -5.86
C GLU A 77 -6.67 1.01 -5.36
N LEU A 78 -5.56 1.47 -5.92
CA LEU A 78 -4.22 1.09 -5.48
C LEU A 78 -3.81 1.73 -4.14
N THR A 79 -4.53 2.75 -3.67
CA THR A 79 -4.25 3.37 -2.37
C THR A 79 -4.82 2.57 -1.20
N LYS A 80 -4.31 2.83 -0.01
CA LYS A 80 -4.84 2.29 1.26
C LYS A 80 -4.83 3.38 2.33
N ASP A 81 -5.77 3.30 3.26
CA ASP A 81 -5.80 4.19 4.43
C ASP A 81 -6.48 3.49 5.61
N PRO A 82 -5.71 3.14 6.65
CA PRO A 82 -4.26 3.27 6.77
C PRO A 82 -3.47 2.18 6.04
N TYR A 83 -2.19 2.44 5.74
CA TYR A 83 -1.22 1.40 5.40
C TYR A 83 -0.83 0.61 6.65
N ASN A 84 -0.63 -0.70 6.50
CA ASN A 84 -0.19 -1.56 7.61
C ASN A 84 1.33 -1.77 7.57
N PHE A 85 2.04 -1.10 8.45
CA PHE A 85 3.50 -1.22 8.59
C PHE A 85 3.93 -2.07 9.80
N ALA A 86 3.02 -2.87 10.38
CA ALA A 86 3.31 -3.78 11.50
C ALA A 86 4.44 -4.77 11.19
N PHE A 87 4.63 -5.12 9.93
CA PHE A 87 5.71 -6.00 9.48
C PHE A 87 7.11 -5.42 9.70
N THR A 88 7.24 -4.11 9.95
CA THR A 88 8.53 -3.47 10.27
C THR A 88 9.05 -3.89 11.63
N GLY A 89 8.18 -4.36 12.53
CA GLY A 89 8.52 -4.74 13.90
C GLY A 89 8.93 -3.56 14.78
N ILE A 90 8.66 -2.32 14.34
CA ILE A 90 8.99 -1.12 15.13
C ILE A 90 8.06 -1.05 16.33
N THR A 91 8.66 -0.96 17.52
CA THR A 91 7.98 -0.72 18.79
C THR A 91 8.66 0.44 19.53
N GLY A 92 7.88 1.24 20.23
CA GLY A 92 8.39 2.37 21.01
C GLY A 92 8.76 3.59 20.15
N ARG A 93 9.79 4.35 20.57
CA ARG A 93 10.22 5.58 19.89
C ARG A 93 11.04 5.27 18.65
N TYR A 94 10.72 5.94 17.56
CA TYR A 94 11.44 5.82 16.29
C TYR A 94 11.56 7.20 15.60
N ASN A 95 12.42 7.27 14.61
CA ASN A 95 12.58 8.42 13.73
C ASN A 95 12.30 8.03 12.28
N GLU A 96 12.19 9.01 11.41
CA GLU A 96 11.86 8.82 10.00
C GLU A 96 12.86 7.89 9.27
N ARG A 97 14.16 8.06 9.55
CA ARG A 97 15.22 7.22 8.97
C ARG A 97 15.08 5.76 9.38
N LEU A 98 14.74 5.50 10.66
CA LEU A 98 14.53 4.13 11.16
C LEU A 98 13.31 3.50 10.48
N LEU A 99 12.20 4.23 10.35
CA LEU A 99 11.01 3.73 9.67
C LEU A 99 11.31 3.41 8.20
N LYS A 100 11.90 4.35 7.44
CA LYS A 100 12.26 4.14 6.04
C LYS A 100 13.20 2.94 5.86
N ASN A 101 14.21 2.79 6.72
CA ASN A 101 15.09 1.62 6.66
C ASN A 101 14.35 0.32 6.98
N ALA A 102 13.45 0.30 7.95
CA ALA A 102 12.67 -0.89 8.30
C ALA A 102 11.71 -1.32 7.16
N LEU A 103 11.09 -0.35 6.47
CA LEU A 103 10.30 -0.62 5.26
C LEU A 103 11.15 -1.27 4.17
N LEU A 104 12.34 -0.74 3.91
CA LEU A 104 13.23 -1.25 2.88
C LEU A 104 13.90 -2.58 3.25
N ASN A 105 14.24 -2.80 4.51
CA ASN A 105 14.73 -4.11 4.98
C ASN A 105 13.66 -5.20 4.81
N ASN A 106 12.39 -4.81 4.74
CA ASN A 106 11.25 -5.69 4.49
C ASN A 106 10.59 -5.38 3.13
N ILE A 107 11.38 -5.04 2.11
CA ILE A 107 10.88 -4.54 0.82
C ILE A 107 9.80 -5.42 0.18
N THR A 108 9.92 -6.74 0.28
CA THR A 108 8.91 -7.66 -0.23
C THR A 108 7.55 -7.45 0.44
N ARG A 109 7.51 -7.32 1.78
CA ARG A 109 6.27 -7.06 2.52
C ARG A 109 5.75 -5.66 2.26
N PHE A 110 6.65 -4.71 2.08
CA PHE A 110 6.27 -3.35 1.73
C PHE A 110 5.63 -3.27 0.34
N LEU A 111 6.19 -3.95 -0.66
CA LEU A 111 5.60 -4.03 -1.99
C LEU A 111 4.23 -4.73 -1.98
N ILE A 112 4.07 -5.79 -1.19
CA ILE A 112 2.77 -6.44 -0.98
C ILE A 112 1.77 -5.46 -0.35
N GLU A 113 2.19 -4.69 0.65
CA GLU A 113 1.32 -3.70 1.29
C GLU A 113 1.01 -2.54 0.35
N LEU A 114 1.94 -2.06 -0.45
CA LEU A 114 1.65 -1.04 -1.48
C LEU A 114 0.60 -1.54 -2.47
N GLY A 115 0.69 -2.80 -2.89
CA GLY A 115 -0.30 -3.43 -3.77
C GLY A 115 0.28 -3.89 -5.10
N THR A 116 -0.63 -4.28 -6.00
CA THR A 116 -0.27 -4.88 -7.29
C THR A 116 0.42 -3.88 -8.22
N GLY A 117 1.40 -4.38 -8.96
CA GLY A 117 2.09 -3.64 -10.01
C GLY A 117 3.18 -2.70 -9.53
N PHE A 118 3.43 -2.55 -8.23
CA PHE A 118 4.52 -1.71 -7.75
C PHE A 118 5.88 -2.38 -7.95
N ALA A 119 6.78 -1.67 -8.64
CA ALA A 119 8.18 -2.00 -8.81
C ALA A 119 9.05 -0.95 -8.11
N TYR A 120 9.98 -1.39 -7.28
CA TYR A 120 10.89 -0.50 -6.56
C TYR A 120 11.97 0.05 -7.50
N VAL A 121 12.12 1.38 -7.53
CA VAL A 121 13.12 2.08 -8.34
C VAL A 121 14.31 2.53 -7.48
N GLY A 122 14.05 3.15 -6.31
CA GLY A 122 15.14 3.59 -5.44
C GLY A 122 14.67 4.31 -4.18
N LYS A 123 15.59 4.41 -3.20
CA LYS A 123 15.48 5.26 -2.01
C LYS A 123 16.39 6.45 -2.13
N GLU A 124 16.04 7.52 -1.43
CA GLU A 124 16.82 8.76 -1.46
C GLU A 124 17.24 9.08 -2.90
N TYR A 125 16.24 8.95 -3.82
CA TYR A 125 16.48 9.03 -5.24
C TYR A 125 16.83 10.47 -5.62
N ARG A 126 18.08 10.66 -6.09
CA ARG A 126 18.62 11.99 -6.40
C ARG A 126 17.99 12.54 -7.69
N LEU A 127 17.46 13.75 -7.58
CA LEU A 127 17.02 14.56 -8.70
C LEU A 127 17.84 15.86 -8.74
N GLU A 128 18.38 16.18 -9.89
CA GLU A 128 19.02 17.48 -10.15
C GLU A 128 17.97 18.44 -10.71
N ILE A 129 17.56 19.42 -9.91
CA ILE A 129 16.56 20.42 -10.29
C ILE A 129 17.27 21.79 -10.32
N GLY A 130 17.58 22.26 -11.52
CA GLY A 130 18.44 23.43 -11.68
C GLY A 130 19.84 23.18 -11.12
N GLU A 131 20.29 24.02 -10.20
CA GLU A 131 21.60 23.90 -9.52
C GLU A 131 21.52 23.17 -8.16
N THR A 132 20.34 22.62 -7.80
CA THR A 132 20.13 22.00 -6.49
C THR A 132 19.90 20.50 -6.61
N GLU A 133 20.47 19.77 -5.65
CA GLU A 133 20.19 18.35 -5.47
C GLU A 133 18.97 18.16 -4.56
N ASN A 134 18.04 17.34 -4.98
CA ASN A 134 16.85 16.97 -4.24
C ASN A 134 16.77 15.47 -4.13
N PHE A 135 16.21 14.95 -3.05
CA PHE A 135 16.15 13.52 -2.79
C PHE A 135 14.71 13.10 -2.49
N ILE A 136 14.17 12.24 -3.33
CA ILE A 136 12.88 11.58 -3.10
C ILE A 136 13.08 10.47 -2.09
N ASP A 137 12.28 10.39 -1.05
CA ASP A 137 12.36 9.33 -0.05
C ASP A 137 12.34 7.94 -0.67
N LEU A 138 11.29 7.63 -1.40
CA LEU A 138 11.08 6.35 -2.06
C LEU A 138 10.47 6.57 -3.44
N LEU A 139 11.07 6.02 -4.46
CA LEU A 139 10.59 6.07 -5.83
C LEU A 139 10.18 4.67 -6.28
N PHE A 140 8.98 4.56 -6.81
CA PHE A 140 8.44 3.35 -7.43
C PHE A 140 8.01 3.62 -8.86
N TYR A 141 7.77 2.54 -9.60
CA TYR A 141 7.04 2.56 -10.86
C TYR A 141 5.87 1.59 -10.74
N ASN A 142 4.67 2.02 -11.12
CA ASN A 142 3.51 1.12 -11.14
C ASN A 142 3.24 0.65 -12.57
N LEU A 143 3.30 -0.66 -12.78
CA LEU A 143 3.18 -1.30 -14.09
C LEU A 143 1.75 -1.17 -14.65
N SER A 144 0.73 -1.26 -13.80
CA SER A 144 -0.67 -1.17 -14.23
C SER A 144 -1.05 0.25 -14.64
N LEU A 145 -0.56 1.24 -13.90
CA LEU A 145 -0.74 2.66 -14.21
C LEU A 145 0.26 3.17 -15.24
N SER A 146 1.32 2.41 -15.55
CA SER A 146 2.44 2.85 -16.41
C SER A 146 2.98 4.22 -16.01
N CYS A 147 3.22 4.45 -14.71
CA CYS A 147 3.70 5.73 -14.22
C CYS A 147 4.67 5.58 -13.04
N TYR A 148 5.46 6.63 -12.82
CA TYR A 148 6.24 6.76 -11.58
C TYR A 148 5.33 7.10 -10.41
N VAL A 149 5.68 6.58 -9.24
CA VAL A 149 4.99 6.85 -7.97
C VAL A 149 6.02 7.34 -6.96
N VAL A 150 5.90 8.60 -6.57
CA VAL A 150 6.71 9.22 -5.51
C VAL A 150 6.03 8.94 -4.18
N VAL A 151 6.75 8.31 -3.24
CA VAL A 151 6.24 8.03 -1.90
C VAL A 151 7.09 8.76 -0.87
N GLU A 152 6.47 9.67 -0.13
CA GLU A 152 7.04 10.36 1.02
C GLU A 152 6.46 9.77 2.31
N VAL A 153 7.32 9.48 3.29
CA VAL A 153 6.91 8.90 4.57
C VAL A 153 7.26 9.85 5.71
N LYS A 154 6.25 10.24 6.50
CA LYS A 154 6.39 11.16 7.63
C LYS A 154 6.00 10.49 8.95
N ILE A 155 6.82 10.64 9.98
CA ILE A 155 6.55 10.06 11.32
C ILE A 155 5.62 10.92 12.18
N GLY A 156 5.33 12.15 11.75
CA GLY A 156 4.48 13.11 12.45
C GLY A 156 3.10 13.27 11.83
N LYS A 157 2.43 14.31 12.31
CA LYS A 157 1.19 14.78 11.71
C LYS A 157 1.45 15.39 10.35
N PHE A 158 0.49 15.24 9.46
CA PHE A 158 0.42 15.92 8.18
C PHE A 158 0.59 17.45 8.33
N ALA A 159 1.37 18.06 7.44
CA ALA A 159 1.51 19.50 7.31
C ALA A 159 1.36 19.94 5.85
N PHE A 160 0.85 21.16 5.61
CA PHE A 160 0.69 21.72 4.25
C PHE A 160 2.00 21.74 3.45
N ALA A 161 3.15 21.95 4.13
CA ALA A 161 4.46 21.93 3.51
C ALA A 161 4.81 20.59 2.83
N ASP A 162 4.32 19.47 3.39
CA ASP A 162 4.58 18.13 2.85
C ASP A 162 4.00 17.98 1.44
N ILE A 163 2.83 18.55 1.19
CA ILE A 163 2.19 18.54 -0.14
C ILE A 163 2.94 19.41 -1.13
N GLY A 164 3.45 20.55 -0.70
CA GLY A 164 4.28 21.42 -1.55
C GLY A 164 5.55 20.69 -2.01
N GLN A 165 6.22 19.99 -1.10
CA GLN A 165 7.42 19.21 -1.40
C GLN A 165 7.09 18.05 -2.34
N LEU A 166 6.08 17.24 -2.00
CA LEU A 166 5.65 16.08 -2.80
C LEU A 166 5.22 16.50 -4.21
N GLY A 167 4.43 17.58 -4.33
CA GLY A 167 4.01 18.11 -5.61
C GLY A 167 5.19 18.56 -6.48
N GLY A 168 6.20 19.21 -5.87
CA GLY A 168 7.45 19.55 -6.54
C GLY A 168 8.18 18.32 -7.09
N TYR A 169 8.26 17.24 -6.32
CA TYR A 169 8.87 15.99 -6.77
C TYR A 169 8.09 15.31 -7.90
N VAL A 170 6.76 15.33 -7.86
CA VAL A 170 5.91 14.81 -8.95
C VAL A 170 6.19 15.57 -10.25
N VAL A 171 6.26 16.91 -10.20
CA VAL A 171 6.62 17.75 -11.37
C VAL A 171 8.02 17.40 -11.87
N ALA A 172 9.00 17.31 -10.98
CA ALA A 172 10.37 16.97 -11.34
C ALA A 172 10.47 15.58 -12.00
N CYS A 173 9.78 14.56 -11.47
CA CYS A 173 9.73 13.24 -12.10
C CYS A 173 9.10 13.28 -13.49
N ASN A 174 8.06 14.09 -13.69
CA ASN A 174 7.45 14.25 -15.02
C ASN A 174 8.41 14.85 -16.03
N HIS A 175 9.28 15.77 -15.62
CA HIS A 175 10.25 16.40 -16.51
C HIS A 175 11.52 15.58 -16.72
N LEU A 176 12.01 14.89 -15.68
CA LEU A 176 13.33 14.27 -15.68
C LEU A 176 13.31 12.77 -15.94
N LEU A 177 12.25 12.07 -15.56
CA LEU A 177 12.20 10.60 -15.60
C LEU A 177 11.14 10.07 -16.56
N ARG A 178 9.97 10.70 -16.60
CA ARG A 178 8.85 10.28 -17.43
C ARG A 178 9.22 10.30 -18.90
N LYS A 179 8.90 9.25 -19.63
CA LYS A 179 9.04 9.18 -21.08
C LYS A 179 7.69 9.40 -21.74
N GLU A 180 7.57 10.52 -22.43
CA GLU A 180 6.36 10.90 -23.16
C GLU A 180 5.98 9.81 -24.20
N GLY A 181 4.68 9.53 -24.32
CA GLY A 181 4.17 8.45 -25.19
C GLY A 181 4.27 7.03 -24.63
N ARG A 182 5.03 6.82 -23.52
CA ARG A 182 5.12 5.55 -22.82
C ARG A 182 4.51 5.62 -21.41
N ASP A 183 4.83 6.67 -20.69
CA ASP A 183 4.49 6.80 -19.28
C ASP A 183 3.35 7.80 -19.09
N ASN A 184 2.42 7.44 -18.22
CA ASN A 184 1.38 8.33 -17.73
C ASN A 184 1.95 9.36 -16.72
N PRO A 185 1.19 10.40 -16.33
CA PRO A 185 1.63 11.36 -15.33
C PRO A 185 2.02 10.68 -14.03
N THR A 186 3.14 11.13 -13.44
CA THR A 186 3.63 10.67 -12.13
C THR A 186 2.61 11.00 -11.05
N ILE A 187 2.38 10.11 -10.11
CA ILE A 187 1.54 10.34 -8.93
C ILE A 187 2.39 10.44 -7.66
N GLY A 188 1.91 11.19 -6.66
CA GLY A 188 2.55 11.30 -5.36
C GLY A 188 1.67 10.72 -4.26
N LEU A 189 2.28 9.96 -3.33
CA LEU A 189 1.64 9.43 -2.15
C LEU A 189 2.39 9.91 -0.90
N LEU A 190 1.71 10.64 -0.05
CA LEU A 190 2.18 10.98 1.29
C LEU A 190 1.61 9.99 2.29
N ILE A 191 2.47 9.31 3.03
CA ILE A 191 2.08 8.38 4.08
C ILE A 191 2.57 8.92 5.42
N CYS A 192 1.66 9.39 6.27
CA CYS A 192 1.99 10.04 7.54
C CYS A 192 1.41 9.28 8.74
N LYS A 193 1.89 9.59 9.94
CA LYS A 193 1.41 8.91 11.15
C LYS A 193 -0.02 9.32 11.49
N GLU A 194 -0.38 10.59 11.23
CA GLU A 194 -1.68 11.15 11.59
C GLU A 194 -2.01 12.31 10.63
N LYS A 195 -3.27 12.46 10.24
CA LYS A 195 -3.73 13.59 9.44
C LYS A 195 -5.03 14.17 9.98
N ASP A 196 -5.18 15.47 9.89
CA ASP A 196 -6.48 16.12 9.96
C ASP A 196 -7.14 16.05 8.57
N ARG A 197 -8.32 15.47 8.50
CA ARG A 197 -9.01 15.23 7.22
C ARG A 197 -9.31 16.50 6.45
N ILE A 198 -9.70 17.57 7.15
CA ILE A 198 -10.05 18.84 6.51
C ILE A 198 -8.81 19.53 5.97
N GLN A 199 -7.72 19.57 6.76
CA GLN A 199 -6.45 20.14 6.31
C GLN A 199 -5.88 19.37 5.13
N ALA A 200 -5.92 18.04 5.16
CA ALA A 200 -5.47 17.20 4.05
C ALA A 200 -6.29 17.45 2.78
N GLN A 201 -7.62 17.57 2.91
CA GLN A 201 -8.50 17.89 1.78
C GLN A 201 -8.15 19.26 1.18
N TYR A 202 -8.02 20.32 1.99
CA TYR A 202 -7.66 21.65 1.49
C TYR A 202 -6.29 21.68 0.82
N ALA A 203 -5.33 20.94 1.35
CA ALA A 203 -4.01 20.82 0.75
C ALA A 203 -4.08 20.15 -0.64
N LEU A 204 -4.85 19.07 -0.77
CA LEU A 204 -5.08 18.41 -2.06
C LEU A 204 -5.83 19.28 -3.06
N GLU A 205 -6.81 20.06 -2.61
CA GLU A 205 -7.55 21.00 -3.46
C GLU A 205 -6.66 22.13 -3.98
N SER A 206 -5.61 22.51 -3.23
CA SER A 206 -4.66 23.53 -3.63
C SER A 206 -3.62 23.07 -4.64
N SER A 207 -3.49 21.74 -4.87
CA SER A 207 -2.50 21.16 -5.77
C SER A 207 -3.09 20.80 -7.12
N SER A 208 -2.36 21.15 -8.20
CA SER A 208 -2.66 20.69 -9.56
C SER A 208 -2.03 19.35 -9.91
N GLN A 209 -1.20 18.79 -9.01
CA GLN A 209 -0.54 17.51 -9.22
C GLN A 209 -1.39 16.36 -8.66
N PRO A 210 -1.36 15.15 -9.24
CA PRO A 210 -2.09 14.00 -8.74
C PRO A 210 -1.46 13.46 -7.46
N LEU A 211 -2.09 13.75 -6.31
CA LEU A 211 -1.58 13.44 -4.99
C LEU A 211 -2.59 12.66 -4.15
N GLY A 212 -2.05 11.79 -3.29
CA GLY A 212 -2.81 11.08 -2.27
C GLY A 212 -2.17 11.23 -0.89
N ILE A 213 -2.99 11.23 0.16
CA ILE A 213 -2.57 11.30 1.56
C ILE A 213 -3.21 10.15 2.33
N SER A 214 -2.37 9.35 2.98
CA SER A 214 -2.78 8.23 3.81
C SER A 214 -2.10 8.26 5.17
N GLU A 215 -2.70 7.58 6.13
CA GLU A 215 -2.05 7.25 7.39
C GLU A 215 -1.37 5.89 7.31
N TYR A 216 -0.58 5.55 8.33
CA TYR A 216 -0.07 4.21 8.56
C TYR A 216 -0.19 3.80 10.01
N ASP A 217 -0.32 2.47 10.22
CA ASP A 217 -0.27 1.84 11.52
C ASP A 217 0.93 0.91 11.65
N LEU A 218 1.53 0.91 12.85
CA LEU A 218 2.62 0.01 13.22
C LEU A 218 2.15 -1.16 14.07
N GLU A 219 0.92 -1.10 14.57
CA GLU A 219 0.34 -2.17 15.36
C GLU A 219 -0.17 -3.28 14.45
N LYS A 220 -0.02 -4.51 14.92
CA LYS A 220 -0.65 -5.63 14.23
C LYS A 220 -2.15 -5.50 14.44
N PHE A 221 -2.91 -5.31 13.37
CA PHE A 221 -4.33 -5.57 13.39
C PHE A 221 -4.52 -7.07 13.61
N TYR A 222 -4.52 -7.50 14.87
CA TYR A 222 -5.13 -8.77 15.20
C TYR A 222 -6.60 -8.45 15.49
N PRO A 223 -7.56 -8.95 14.73
CA PRO A 223 -8.90 -9.11 15.26
C PRO A 223 -8.75 -9.94 16.53
N GLU A 224 -9.35 -9.49 17.62
CA GLU A 224 -9.33 -10.20 18.88
C GLU A 224 -9.51 -11.71 18.64
N LYS A 225 -8.52 -12.48 19.14
CA LYS A 225 -8.55 -13.94 19.24
C LYS A 225 -8.81 -14.73 17.95
N VAL A 226 -7.75 -14.97 17.21
CA VAL A 226 -7.62 -16.27 16.53
C VAL A 226 -7.13 -17.29 17.60
N GLU A 227 -7.92 -17.50 18.61
CA GLU A 227 -7.81 -18.70 19.42
C GLU A 227 -8.29 -19.86 18.56
N GLY A 228 -7.39 -20.74 18.17
CA GLY A 228 -7.75 -22.09 17.76
C GLY A 228 -7.39 -22.57 16.37
N THR A 229 -6.43 -22.01 15.62
CA THR A 229 -6.10 -22.56 14.31
C THR A 229 -4.62 -22.87 14.04
N MET A 230 -3.71 -22.59 14.95
CA MET A 230 -2.39 -23.24 14.97
C MET A 230 -2.20 -23.90 16.33
N PRO A 231 -1.99 -25.23 16.36
CA PRO A 231 -1.58 -25.87 17.61
C PRO A 231 -0.28 -25.21 18.07
N THR A 232 -0.17 -24.97 19.37
CA THR A 232 1.06 -24.48 19.99
C THR A 232 2.18 -25.48 19.77
N ILE A 233 3.44 -25.04 19.88
CA ILE A 233 4.60 -25.95 19.79
C ILE A 233 4.44 -27.11 20.77
N GLU A 234 3.91 -26.84 21.95
CA GLU A 234 3.63 -27.82 23.00
C GLU A 234 2.54 -28.84 22.59
N GLU A 235 1.49 -28.40 21.89
CA GLU A 235 0.45 -29.30 21.35
C GLU A 235 0.96 -30.14 20.18
N ILE A 236 1.88 -29.61 19.37
CA ILE A 236 2.55 -30.35 18.29
C ILE A 236 3.50 -31.38 18.89
N GLU A 237 4.28 -31.01 19.91
CA GLU A 237 5.18 -31.92 20.63
C GLU A 237 4.41 -33.02 21.38
N ALA A 238 3.28 -32.71 21.98
CA ALA A 238 2.42 -33.71 22.62
C ALA A 238 1.90 -34.74 21.63
N LYS A 239 1.41 -34.30 20.45
CA LYS A 239 0.93 -35.20 19.38
C LYS A 239 2.04 -36.04 18.74
N LEU A 240 3.28 -35.60 18.80
CA LEU A 240 4.44 -36.35 18.29
C LEU A 240 4.97 -37.37 19.31
N ARG A 241 4.64 -37.24 20.60
CA ARG A 241 5.01 -38.21 21.67
C ARG A 241 4.02 -39.36 21.81
N ASP A 242 2.78 -39.20 21.33
CA ASP A 242 1.73 -40.20 21.42
C ASP A 242 1.64 -41.11 20.17
N ASN A 243 2.60 -41.04 19.24
CA ASN A 243 2.84 -41.94 18.12
C ASN A 243 4.24 -42.57 18.23
#